data_4e35761b9b6c328017e787664c0e8829
#
_entry.id   4e35761b9b6c328017e787664c0e8829
#
_cell.length_a   1.000
_cell.length_b   1.000
_cell.length_c   1.000
_cell.angle_alpha   90.00
_cell.angle_beta   90.00
_cell.angle_gamma   90.00
#
_symmetry.space_group_name_H-M   'P 1'
#
loop_
_entity.id
_entity.type
_entity.pdbx_description
1 polymer ?
#
loop_
_entity_poly.entity_id
_entity_poly.type
_entity_poly.pdbx_seq_one_letter_code
_entity_poly.pdbx_strand_id
1 'polypeptide(L)'
;MSYLDAYHAWLNSPALSAAEKAELASIQGDDKEIESRFFDQLSFGTAGLRGTMCVGLHQMNVHIIRHATQAFAQVILEEGPQAAARGVAVCFDCRNNSDVFAREAACVMAGNGIPVRLFESLRPTPELSFAVREYGCIAGINVTASHNPKEYNGYKVYWQDGAQLPPKHADEVARKMKELDVFDCVKTMDYDQAVAQGRITLMGAETDEKFLANVMEQVNDKAVVEQMADTFTMVYTPFHGTGYKLIPEALKRLGMKHVICVPQQMVIDGDFPTVVSPNPENPEGFYLAVELAKEHGADFILGSDPDADRVGIMVRTKEDDFVVISGNQTGVLLLDYLIGAKRRTGKMPDKPVALKTIVTTEMARKVAEVNGLQCYDTFTGFKFLAEKKDELESSGAGKVIFSYEESYGYMLGDYVRDKDAVSASVELTEMAAWYASQGMTLYDALQALFKKYGYYGERTMNLVMPGLDGLKKMADLMAGLREQPPAEIAGVAVKQQKDYKDGSVVETATGARSQMELTGSNVLRYEMADGTSLIVRPSGTEPKVKVYILANGADKEECDGKVAKYAAWAESLKD
;
A
#
# COMPACT_ATOMS: atom_id res chain seq x y z
N MET A 1 -31.35 9.34 11.39
CA MET A 1 -32.04 9.55 10.10
C MET A 1 -32.08 8.18 9.43
N SER A 2 -33.22 7.72 8.89
CA SER A 2 -33.23 6.44 8.16
C SER A 2 -32.54 6.62 6.80
N TYR A 3 -32.11 5.51 6.18
CA TYR A 3 -31.50 5.58 4.84
C TYR A 3 -32.46 6.17 3.79
N LEU A 4 -33.76 5.95 3.94
CA LEU A 4 -34.79 6.56 3.08
C LEU A 4 -34.88 8.07 3.28
N ASP A 5 -34.85 8.55 4.54
CA ASP A 5 -34.83 9.99 4.81
C ASP A 5 -33.59 10.66 4.19
N ALA A 6 -32.42 10.03 4.32
CA ALA A 6 -31.17 10.52 3.72
C ALA A 6 -31.26 10.54 2.17
N TYR A 7 -31.77 9.49 1.57
CA TYR A 7 -32.03 9.43 0.11
C TYR A 7 -32.94 10.57 -0.37
N HIS A 8 -34.06 10.78 0.30
CA HIS A 8 -34.99 11.86 -0.06
C HIS A 8 -34.41 13.26 0.17
N ALA A 9 -33.63 13.44 1.23
CA ALA A 9 -32.92 14.69 1.48
C ALA A 9 -31.94 15.02 0.34
N TRP A 10 -31.18 14.03 -0.11
CA TRP A 10 -30.25 14.20 -1.24
C TRP A 10 -31.00 14.46 -2.55
N LEU A 11 -32.00 13.66 -2.89
CA LEU A 11 -32.80 13.82 -4.13
C LEU A 11 -33.42 15.22 -4.26
N ASN A 12 -33.83 15.80 -3.14
CA ASN A 12 -34.43 17.14 -3.09
C ASN A 12 -33.42 18.28 -2.87
N SER A 13 -32.14 17.96 -2.64
CA SER A 13 -31.11 18.98 -2.38
C SER A 13 -30.91 19.88 -3.60
N PRO A 14 -30.85 21.22 -3.42
CA PRO A 14 -30.49 22.15 -4.48
C PRO A 14 -29.01 22.05 -4.87
N ALA A 15 -28.17 21.40 -4.06
CA ALA A 15 -26.75 21.22 -4.31
C ALA A 15 -26.46 20.19 -5.41
N LEU A 16 -27.40 19.27 -5.69
CA LEU A 16 -27.24 18.25 -6.72
C LEU A 16 -27.60 18.80 -8.11
N SER A 17 -26.76 18.45 -9.08
CA SER A 17 -27.02 18.69 -10.51
C SER A 17 -28.24 17.89 -11.01
N ALA A 18 -28.74 18.26 -12.18
CA ALA A 18 -29.82 17.53 -12.82
C ALA A 18 -29.45 16.06 -13.14
N ALA A 19 -28.19 15.81 -13.52
CA ALA A 19 -27.69 14.46 -13.79
C ALA A 19 -27.63 13.59 -12.53
N GLU A 20 -27.16 14.15 -11.40
CA GLU A 20 -27.12 13.44 -10.11
C GLU A 20 -28.53 13.13 -9.59
N LYS A 21 -29.48 14.06 -9.75
CA LYS A 21 -30.90 13.82 -9.42
C LYS A 21 -31.51 12.74 -10.29
N ALA A 22 -31.18 12.71 -11.58
CA ALA A 22 -31.64 11.67 -12.50
C ALA A 22 -31.06 10.29 -12.13
N GLU A 23 -29.80 10.24 -11.73
CA GLU A 23 -29.17 9.01 -11.22
C GLU A 23 -29.89 8.50 -9.96
N LEU A 24 -30.14 9.35 -8.98
CA LEU A 24 -30.89 8.97 -7.77
C LEU A 24 -32.35 8.57 -8.09
N ALA A 25 -33.01 9.26 -9.01
CA ALA A 25 -34.34 8.89 -9.43
C ALA A 25 -34.40 7.51 -10.12
N SER A 26 -33.34 7.10 -10.79
CA SER A 26 -33.26 5.79 -11.48
C SER A 26 -33.29 4.59 -10.52
N ILE A 27 -32.92 4.78 -9.27
CA ILE A 27 -32.91 3.74 -8.23
C ILE A 27 -34.15 3.79 -7.33
N GLN A 28 -35.12 4.66 -7.65
CA GLN A 28 -36.36 4.78 -6.88
C GLN A 28 -37.11 3.45 -6.89
N GLY A 29 -37.37 2.90 -5.69
CA GLY A 29 -38.04 1.61 -5.51
C GLY A 29 -37.10 0.40 -5.44
N ASP A 30 -35.79 0.60 -5.61
CA ASP A 30 -34.76 -0.39 -5.30
C ASP A 30 -34.21 -0.14 -3.87
N ASP A 31 -34.92 -0.67 -2.88
CA ASP A 31 -34.60 -0.46 -1.47
C ASP A 31 -33.17 -0.93 -1.11
N LYS A 32 -32.68 -1.99 -1.76
CA LYS A 32 -31.32 -2.51 -1.50
C LYS A 32 -30.25 -1.55 -2.01
N GLU A 33 -30.44 -1.01 -3.21
CA GLU A 33 -29.51 -0.05 -3.78
C GLU A 33 -29.56 1.28 -3.01
N ILE A 34 -30.75 1.75 -2.63
CA ILE A 34 -30.91 2.95 -1.79
C ILE A 34 -30.23 2.73 -0.43
N GLU A 35 -30.47 1.60 0.24
CA GLU A 35 -29.84 1.28 1.51
C GLU A 35 -28.32 1.25 1.37
N SER A 36 -27.79 0.59 0.33
CA SER A 36 -26.33 0.50 0.10
C SER A 36 -25.64 1.86 -0.07
N ARG A 37 -26.38 2.86 -0.61
CA ARG A 37 -25.87 4.22 -0.84
C ARG A 37 -26.07 5.17 0.33
N PHE A 38 -27.00 4.88 1.25
CA PHE A 38 -27.44 5.84 2.27
C PHE A 38 -27.54 5.30 3.71
N PHE A 39 -27.17 4.02 3.97
CA PHE A 39 -27.31 3.42 5.31
C PHE A 39 -26.50 4.16 6.38
N ASP A 40 -25.34 4.70 6.02
CA ASP A 40 -24.46 5.50 6.88
C ASP A 40 -23.57 6.40 6.03
N GLN A 41 -22.87 7.32 6.65
CA GLN A 41 -21.84 8.12 6.02
C GLN A 41 -20.61 7.25 5.71
N LEU A 42 -19.94 7.50 4.55
CA LEU A 42 -18.69 6.85 4.22
C LEU A 42 -17.64 7.11 5.32
N SER A 43 -17.13 6.03 5.90
CA SER A 43 -16.25 6.09 7.06
C SER A 43 -14.88 6.62 6.70
N PHE A 44 -14.43 7.66 7.39
CA PHE A 44 -13.06 8.16 7.30
C PHE A 44 -12.18 7.38 8.28
N GLY A 45 -11.26 6.60 7.74
CA GLY A 45 -10.28 5.84 8.50
C GLY A 45 -8.86 6.40 8.42
N THR A 46 -7.90 5.71 9.01
CA THR A 46 -6.47 6.08 8.94
C THR A 46 -5.89 6.04 7.51
N ALA A 47 -6.57 5.36 6.58
CA ALA A 47 -6.25 5.36 5.14
C ALA A 47 -7.13 6.35 4.35
N GLY A 48 -7.87 7.25 5.02
CA GLY A 48 -8.82 8.17 4.39
C GLY A 48 -10.16 7.51 4.04
N LEU A 49 -10.73 7.88 2.89
CA LEU A 49 -11.98 7.33 2.36
C LEU A 49 -11.71 6.34 1.22
N ARG A 50 -12.58 5.36 1.07
CA ARG A 50 -12.61 4.46 -0.10
C ARG A 50 -14.02 3.93 -0.33
N GLY A 51 -14.49 3.96 -1.55
CA GLY A 51 -15.82 3.49 -1.93
C GLY A 51 -16.01 3.43 -3.43
N THR A 52 -17.14 2.89 -3.86
CA THR A 52 -17.57 2.91 -5.26
C THR A 52 -18.04 4.30 -5.66
N MET A 53 -17.86 4.64 -6.94
CA MET A 53 -18.16 5.97 -7.48
C MET A 53 -19.62 6.04 -7.94
N CYS A 54 -20.48 6.65 -7.15
CA CYS A 54 -21.84 7.03 -7.54
C CYS A 54 -22.41 8.07 -6.56
N VAL A 55 -23.60 8.59 -6.86
CA VAL A 55 -24.27 9.56 -5.97
C VAL A 55 -24.82 8.86 -4.74
N GLY A 56 -24.44 9.33 -3.55
CA GLY A 56 -24.88 8.79 -2.27
C GLY A 56 -23.98 9.16 -1.11
N LEU A 57 -24.51 9.03 0.09
CA LEU A 57 -23.82 9.39 1.33
C LEU A 57 -22.68 8.40 1.66
N HIS A 58 -22.84 7.12 1.32
CA HIS A 58 -21.85 6.04 1.55
C HIS A 58 -20.97 5.77 0.32
N GLN A 59 -20.87 6.73 -0.60
CA GLN A 59 -20.23 6.56 -1.91
C GLN A 59 -19.19 7.64 -2.17
N MET A 60 -18.26 7.38 -3.11
CA MET A 60 -17.30 8.38 -3.56
C MET A 60 -17.93 9.26 -4.64
N ASN A 61 -18.08 10.54 -4.34
CA ASN A 61 -18.57 11.58 -5.25
C ASN A 61 -18.05 12.96 -4.84
N VAL A 62 -18.29 13.96 -5.67
CA VAL A 62 -17.82 15.34 -5.45
C VAL A 62 -18.25 15.89 -4.09
N HIS A 63 -19.48 15.62 -3.65
CA HIS A 63 -20.01 16.15 -2.39
C HIS A 63 -19.28 15.54 -1.18
N ILE A 64 -19.01 14.24 -1.20
CA ILE A 64 -18.27 13.54 -0.14
C ILE A 64 -16.79 13.99 -0.12
N ILE A 65 -16.16 14.19 -1.28
CA ILE A 65 -14.81 14.76 -1.37
C ILE A 65 -14.76 16.17 -0.76
N ARG A 66 -15.68 17.05 -1.13
CA ARG A 66 -15.77 18.41 -0.59
C ARG A 66 -15.97 18.40 0.92
N HIS A 67 -16.89 17.57 1.40
CA HIS A 67 -17.21 17.41 2.82
C HIS A 67 -16.00 16.91 3.63
N ALA A 68 -15.34 15.84 3.20
CA ALA A 68 -14.14 15.31 3.83
C ALA A 68 -12.99 16.34 3.83
N THR A 69 -12.83 17.05 2.71
CA THR A 69 -11.80 18.10 2.59
C THR A 69 -12.10 19.27 3.50
N GLN A 70 -13.37 19.68 3.66
CA GLN A 70 -13.76 20.73 4.61
C GLN A 70 -13.45 20.32 6.06
N ALA A 71 -13.75 19.08 6.45
CA ALA A 71 -13.40 18.56 7.75
C ALA A 71 -11.88 18.54 7.98
N PHE A 72 -11.13 18.11 6.98
CA PHE A 72 -9.66 18.10 7.04
C PHE A 72 -9.07 19.51 7.09
N ALA A 73 -9.62 20.47 6.32
CA ALA A 73 -9.22 21.86 6.37
C ALA A 73 -9.39 22.45 7.79
N GLN A 74 -10.47 22.10 8.49
CA GLN A 74 -10.68 22.54 9.87
C GLN A 74 -9.64 21.97 10.83
N VAL A 75 -9.25 20.68 10.66
CA VAL A 75 -8.17 20.08 11.45
C VAL A 75 -6.86 20.82 11.24
N ILE A 76 -6.52 21.15 9.98
CA ILE A 76 -5.31 21.91 9.65
C ILE A 76 -5.34 23.31 10.26
N LEU A 77 -6.48 24.01 10.21
CA LEU A 77 -6.64 25.35 10.77
C LEU A 77 -6.49 25.35 12.30
N GLU A 78 -6.89 24.30 12.99
CA GLU A 78 -6.72 24.13 14.44
C GLU A 78 -5.25 23.97 14.87
N GLU A 79 -4.36 23.53 13.97
CA GLU A 79 -2.90 23.53 14.19
C GLU A 79 -2.29 24.96 14.20
N GLY A 80 -3.10 25.95 13.86
CA GLY A 80 -2.76 27.37 13.88
C GLY A 80 -2.35 27.97 12.53
N PRO A 81 -2.32 29.31 12.45
CA PRO A 81 -2.13 30.02 11.19
C PRO A 81 -0.78 29.76 10.51
N GLN A 82 0.28 29.54 11.28
CA GLN A 82 1.61 29.23 10.74
C GLN A 82 1.65 27.85 10.09
N ALA A 83 0.99 26.86 10.70
CA ALA A 83 0.88 25.52 10.13
C ALA A 83 0.03 25.55 8.85
N ALA A 84 -1.14 26.19 8.88
CA ALA A 84 -2.02 26.33 7.72
C ALA A 84 -1.35 27.05 6.54
N ALA A 85 -0.52 28.06 6.81
CA ALA A 85 0.21 28.81 5.78
C ALA A 85 1.23 27.96 5.00
N ARG A 86 1.66 26.81 5.55
CA ARG A 86 2.54 25.86 4.85
C ARG A 86 1.85 25.18 3.67
N GLY A 87 0.53 25.13 3.67
CA GLY A 87 -0.27 24.61 2.57
C GLY A 87 -0.32 23.10 2.48
N VAL A 88 -1.02 22.61 1.45
CA VAL A 88 -1.29 21.19 1.20
C VAL A 88 -0.82 20.82 -0.19
N ALA A 89 -0.13 19.67 -0.34
CA ALA A 89 0.15 19.07 -1.63
C ALA A 89 -1.01 18.15 -2.06
N VAL A 90 -1.40 18.16 -3.34
CA VAL A 90 -2.51 17.35 -3.86
C VAL A 90 -2.06 16.58 -5.09
N CYS A 91 -2.31 15.27 -5.08
CA CYS A 91 -1.97 14.31 -6.12
C CYS A 91 -3.19 13.46 -6.50
N PHE A 92 -3.14 12.82 -7.65
CA PHE A 92 -4.19 11.91 -8.11
C PHE A 92 -3.65 10.86 -9.09
N ASP A 93 -4.38 9.73 -9.19
CA ASP A 93 -4.05 8.63 -10.10
C ASP A 93 -4.82 8.70 -11.42
N CYS A 94 -4.77 7.61 -12.20
CA CYS A 94 -5.38 7.49 -13.53
C CYS A 94 -6.89 7.22 -13.53
N ARG A 95 -7.50 6.99 -12.36
CA ARG A 95 -8.90 6.56 -12.25
C ARG A 95 -9.86 7.64 -12.74
N ASN A 96 -11.01 7.20 -13.23
CA ASN A 96 -12.09 8.11 -13.60
C ASN A 96 -12.41 9.01 -12.41
N ASN A 97 -12.62 10.30 -12.67
CA ASN A 97 -12.88 11.36 -11.70
C ASN A 97 -11.74 11.68 -10.69
N SER A 98 -10.58 11.03 -10.74
CA SER A 98 -9.49 11.35 -9.81
C SER A 98 -9.00 12.79 -9.96
N ASP A 99 -8.88 13.28 -11.18
CA ASP A 99 -8.52 14.68 -11.49
C ASP A 99 -9.59 15.67 -11.03
N VAL A 100 -10.88 15.34 -11.23
CA VAL A 100 -12.01 16.15 -10.76
C VAL A 100 -12.02 16.24 -9.23
N PHE A 101 -11.90 15.11 -8.55
CA PHE A 101 -11.90 15.06 -7.09
C PHE A 101 -10.68 15.78 -6.48
N ALA A 102 -9.51 15.67 -7.10
CA ALA A 102 -8.31 16.38 -6.67
C ALA A 102 -8.46 17.90 -6.83
N ARG A 103 -9.03 18.35 -7.94
CA ARG A 103 -9.34 19.78 -8.18
C ARG A 103 -10.35 20.31 -7.17
N GLU A 104 -11.41 19.57 -6.89
CA GLU A 104 -12.42 19.94 -5.89
C GLU A 104 -11.82 20.04 -4.49
N ALA A 105 -10.97 19.10 -4.10
CA ALA A 105 -10.25 19.16 -2.83
C ALA A 105 -9.34 20.43 -2.76
N ALA A 106 -8.65 20.73 -3.84
CA ALA A 106 -7.82 21.94 -3.94
C ALA A 106 -8.65 23.23 -3.79
N CYS A 107 -9.82 23.28 -4.43
CA CYS A 107 -10.74 24.42 -4.34
C CYS A 107 -11.31 24.62 -2.92
N VAL A 108 -11.60 23.53 -2.20
CA VAL A 108 -12.05 23.61 -0.79
C VAL A 108 -10.92 24.08 0.12
N MET A 109 -9.70 23.57 -0.02
CA MET A 109 -8.56 24.06 0.74
C MET A 109 -8.30 25.56 0.51
N ALA A 110 -8.31 25.99 -0.76
CA ALA A 110 -8.16 27.40 -1.14
C ALA A 110 -9.29 28.27 -0.56
N GLY A 111 -10.53 27.80 -0.59
CA GLY A 111 -11.70 28.48 -0.01
C GLY A 111 -11.63 28.63 1.52
N ASN A 112 -10.85 27.79 2.19
CA ASN A 112 -10.55 27.91 3.63
C ASN A 112 -9.25 28.70 3.90
N GLY A 113 -8.66 29.32 2.88
CA GLY A 113 -7.45 30.15 3.01
C GLY A 113 -6.15 29.34 3.13
N ILE A 114 -6.18 28.04 2.89
CA ILE A 114 -5.02 27.15 2.92
C ILE A 114 -4.41 27.09 1.51
N PRO A 115 -3.12 27.44 1.32
CA PRO A 115 -2.45 27.33 0.03
C PRO A 115 -2.38 25.90 -0.47
N VAL A 116 -2.44 25.69 -1.77
CA VAL A 116 -2.40 24.37 -2.39
C VAL A 116 -1.30 24.29 -3.44
N ARG A 117 -0.60 23.16 -3.44
CA ARG A 117 0.28 22.70 -4.52
C ARG A 117 -0.36 21.49 -5.17
N LEU A 118 -0.92 21.67 -6.35
CA LEU A 118 -1.63 20.61 -7.09
C LEU A 118 -0.73 20.10 -8.22
N PHE A 119 -0.57 18.80 -8.36
CA PHE A 119 0.07 18.25 -9.55
C PHE A 119 -0.76 18.55 -10.81
N GLU A 120 -0.10 19.00 -11.87
CA GLU A 120 -0.72 19.37 -13.16
C GLU A 120 -1.36 18.19 -13.89
N SER A 121 -0.87 16.98 -13.62
CA SER A 121 -1.37 15.70 -14.12
C SER A 121 -1.09 14.60 -13.11
N LEU A 122 -1.63 13.40 -13.36
CA LEU A 122 -1.45 12.24 -12.47
C LEU A 122 0.02 11.99 -12.15
N ARG A 123 0.29 11.62 -10.90
CA ARG A 123 1.64 11.26 -10.41
C ARG A 123 1.57 10.10 -9.43
N PRO A 124 2.70 9.37 -9.24
CA PRO A 124 2.84 8.32 -8.23
C PRO A 124 2.56 8.81 -6.80
N THR A 125 1.95 7.94 -5.99
CA THR A 125 1.76 8.17 -4.54
C THR A 125 3.06 8.57 -3.82
N PRO A 126 4.23 7.92 -4.05
CA PRO A 126 5.47 8.32 -3.40
C PRO A 126 5.92 9.74 -3.74
N GLU A 127 5.60 10.24 -4.92
CA GLU A 127 5.92 11.62 -5.27
C GLU A 127 5.11 12.64 -4.47
N LEU A 128 3.87 12.31 -4.06
CA LEU A 128 3.15 13.13 -3.09
C LEU A 128 3.84 13.15 -1.74
N SER A 129 4.23 11.99 -1.20
CA SER A 129 4.98 11.90 0.05
C SER A 129 6.24 12.76 0.01
N PHE A 130 6.98 12.68 -1.10
CA PHE A 130 8.13 13.52 -1.38
C PHE A 130 7.77 15.01 -1.42
N ALA A 131 6.74 15.40 -2.16
CA ALA A 131 6.34 16.81 -2.32
C ALA A 131 5.92 17.46 -0.98
N VAL A 132 5.22 16.71 -0.11
CA VAL A 132 4.89 17.20 1.24
C VAL A 132 6.16 17.56 2.01
N ARG A 133 7.19 16.73 1.94
CA ARG A 133 8.47 16.93 2.63
C ARG A 133 9.32 18.01 1.96
N GLU A 134 9.49 17.94 0.65
CA GLU A 134 10.32 18.87 -0.15
C GLU A 134 9.84 20.31 -0.02
N TYR A 135 8.54 20.51 -0.10
CA TYR A 135 7.95 21.86 -0.03
C TYR A 135 7.52 22.26 1.39
N GLY A 136 7.76 21.41 2.39
CA GLY A 136 7.41 21.68 3.79
C GLY A 136 5.91 21.87 4.03
N CYS A 137 5.05 21.23 3.24
CA CYS A 137 3.60 21.28 3.42
C CYS A 137 3.18 20.72 4.78
N ILE A 138 2.06 21.23 5.35
CA ILE A 138 1.50 20.68 6.59
C ILE A 138 0.83 19.31 6.34
N ALA A 139 0.34 19.10 5.13
CA ALA A 139 -0.42 17.91 4.80
C ALA A 139 -0.36 17.58 3.30
N GLY A 140 -0.87 16.39 2.94
CA GLY A 140 -1.05 15.96 1.56
C GLY A 140 -2.38 15.26 1.35
N ILE A 141 -2.88 15.31 0.12
CA ILE A 141 -4.10 14.61 -0.33
C ILE A 141 -3.75 13.82 -1.59
N ASN A 142 -4.10 12.54 -1.62
CA ASN A 142 -3.99 11.72 -2.82
C ASN A 142 -5.32 11.08 -3.17
N VAL A 143 -5.81 11.37 -4.36
CA VAL A 143 -7.05 10.78 -4.87
C VAL A 143 -6.72 9.51 -5.65
N THR A 144 -6.91 8.37 -5.00
CA THR A 144 -6.61 7.03 -5.53
C THR A 144 -7.29 5.95 -4.72
N ALA A 145 -7.67 4.85 -5.38
CA ALA A 145 -8.06 3.61 -4.72
C ALA A 145 -7.01 2.49 -4.91
N SER A 146 -5.73 2.85 -5.21
CA SER A 146 -4.63 1.91 -5.43
C SER A 146 -5.00 0.86 -6.50
N HIS A 147 -4.95 -0.41 -6.17
CA HIS A 147 -5.21 -1.55 -7.05
C HIS A 147 -6.66 -2.05 -7.07
N ASN A 148 -7.60 -1.34 -6.45
CA ASN A 148 -9.01 -1.73 -6.48
C ASN A 148 -9.57 -1.72 -7.91
N PRO A 149 -10.67 -2.45 -8.19
CA PRO A 149 -11.39 -2.39 -9.48
C PRO A 149 -11.80 -0.96 -9.87
N LYS A 150 -12.12 -0.78 -11.15
CA LYS A 150 -12.37 0.54 -11.76
C LYS A 150 -13.54 1.34 -11.16
N GLU A 151 -14.49 0.65 -10.55
CA GLU A 151 -15.67 1.26 -9.92
C GLU A 151 -15.31 2.03 -8.65
N TYR A 152 -14.13 1.78 -8.07
CA TYR A 152 -13.68 2.38 -6.83
C TYR A 152 -12.85 3.64 -7.05
N ASN A 153 -12.99 4.60 -6.13
CA ASN A 153 -12.01 5.65 -5.91
C ASN A 153 -11.77 5.84 -4.40
N GLY A 154 -10.81 6.67 -4.06
CA GLY A 154 -10.45 6.92 -2.67
C GLY A 154 -9.86 8.30 -2.47
N TYR A 155 -9.71 8.68 -1.21
CA TYR A 155 -9.18 9.94 -0.75
C TYR A 155 -8.24 9.66 0.40
N LYS A 156 -6.94 9.50 0.11
CA LYS A 156 -5.89 9.26 1.09
C LYS A 156 -5.35 10.59 1.61
N VAL A 157 -5.03 10.68 2.88
CA VAL A 157 -4.49 11.88 3.51
C VAL A 157 -3.15 11.60 4.18
N TYR A 158 -2.29 12.61 4.11
CA TYR A 158 -0.91 12.58 4.56
C TYR A 158 -0.64 13.73 5.51
N TRP A 159 0.31 13.57 6.41
CA TRP A 159 0.72 14.60 7.35
C TRP A 159 2.08 15.19 6.98
N GLN A 160 2.55 16.13 7.77
CA GLN A 160 3.74 16.95 7.51
C GLN A 160 5.06 16.17 7.36
N ASP A 161 5.10 14.94 7.83
CA ASP A 161 6.26 14.02 7.68
C ASP A 161 6.27 13.28 6.33
N GLY A 162 5.19 13.40 5.55
CA GLY A 162 4.98 12.68 4.28
C GLY A 162 4.44 11.27 4.46
N ALA A 163 4.13 10.84 5.69
CA ALA A 163 3.42 9.58 5.96
C ALA A 163 1.90 9.78 5.99
N GLN A 164 1.15 8.68 5.92
CA GLN A 164 -0.30 8.71 6.08
C GLN A 164 -0.70 9.30 7.44
N LEU A 165 -1.85 9.97 7.47
CA LEU A 165 -2.34 10.72 8.62
C LEU A 165 -2.31 9.90 9.91
N PRO A 166 -1.74 10.43 11.01
CA PRO A 166 -1.75 9.77 12.30
C PRO A 166 -3.17 9.49 12.81
N PRO A 167 -3.40 8.41 13.58
CA PRO A 167 -4.73 8.04 14.06
C PRO A 167 -5.47 9.18 14.76
N LYS A 168 -4.80 9.94 15.61
CA LYS A 168 -5.39 11.09 16.31
C LYS A 168 -6.04 12.09 15.34
N HIS A 169 -5.33 12.47 14.29
CA HIS A 169 -5.85 13.43 13.32
C HIS A 169 -6.92 12.80 12.42
N ALA A 170 -6.79 11.51 12.09
CA ALA A 170 -7.83 10.78 11.33
C ALA A 170 -9.16 10.72 12.11
N ASP A 171 -9.10 10.46 13.41
CA ASP A 171 -10.27 10.45 14.29
C ASP A 171 -10.91 11.84 14.39
N GLU A 172 -10.11 12.90 14.43
CA GLU A 172 -10.61 14.29 14.42
C GLU A 172 -11.32 14.63 13.10
N VAL A 173 -10.77 14.23 11.95
CA VAL A 173 -11.44 14.40 10.66
C VAL A 173 -12.76 13.64 10.64
N ALA A 174 -12.76 12.38 11.07
CA ALA A 174 -13.96 11.55 11.14
C ALA A 174 -15.03 12.17 12.05
N ARG A 175 -14.64 12.71 13.21
CA ARG A 175 -15.54 13.41 14.12
C ARG A 175 -16.15 14.64 13.48
N LYS A 176 -15.32 15.50 12.85
CA LYS A 176 -15.80 16.72 12.17
C LYS A 176 -16.74 16.39 11.01
N MET A 177 -16.47 15.34 10.24
CA MET A 177 -17.38 14.90 9.17
C MET A 177 -18.77 14.54 9.71
N LYS A 178 -18.87 13.97 10.92
CA LYS A 178 -20.18 13.67 11.54
C LYS A 178 -20.93 14.90 12.04
N GLU A 179 -20.21 15.96 12.38
CA GLU A 179 -20.77 17.21 12.91
C GLU A 179 -21.18 18.20 11.80
N LEU A 180 -20.53 18.12 10.64
CA LEU A 180 -20.72 19.03 9.53
C LEU A 180 -21.82 18.52 8.59
N ASP A 181 -22.67 19.43 8.10
CA ASP A 181 -23.59 19.13 7.00
C ASP A 181 -22.79 18.90 5.71
N VAL A 182 -23.24 17.92 4.90
CA VAL A 182 -22.53 17.50 3.68
C VAL A 182 -22.45 18.62 2.62
N PHE A 183 -23.49 19.47 2.56
CA PHE A 183 -23.62 20.50 1.52
C PHE A 183 -23.29 21.91 2.05
N ASP A 184 -23.92 22.28 3.16
CA ASP A 184 -23.95 23.68 3.62
C ASP A 184 -22.68 24.17 4.31
N CYS A 185 -21.83 23.26 4.78
CA CYS A 185 -20.62 23.62 5.50
C CYS A 185 -19.42 23.94 4.60
N VAL A 186 -19.46 23.58 3.31
CA VAL A 186 -18.30 23.61 2.42
C VAL A 186 -17.98 25.05 1.98
N LYS A 187 -16.73 25.47 2.25
CA LYS A 187 -16.14 26.70 1.73
C LYS A 187 -15.28 26.33 0.53
N THR A 188 -15.66 26.78 -0.64
CA THR A 188 -14.91 26.53 -1.87
C THR A 188 -14.55 27.86 -2.56
N MET A 189 -13.51 27.82 -3.37
CA MET A 189 -13.10 28.90 -4.25
C MET A 189 -13.12 28.40 -5.70
N ASP A 190 -13.51 29.25 -6.64
CA ASP A 190 -13.44 28.91 -8.06
C ASP A 190 -12.00 28.57 -8.44
N TYR A 191 -11.80 27.51 -9.23
CA TYR A 191 -10.47 27.00 -9.57
C TYR A 191 -9.61 28.02 -10.30
N ASP A 192 -10.15 28.66 -11.35
CA ASP A 192 -9.39 29.61 -12.16
C ASP A 192 -9.04 30.86 -11.37
N GLN A 193 -9.95 31.32 -10.50
CA GLN A 193 -9.67 32.39 -9.56
C GLN A 193 -8.61 32.01 -8.54
N ALA A 194 -8.65 30.79 -7.99
CA ALA A 194 -7.68 30.30 -7.02
C ALA A 194 -6.26 30.22 -7.63
N VAL A 195 -6.17 29.75 -8.87
CA VAL A 195 -4.90 29.73 -9.64
C VAL A 195 -4.43 31.16 -9.93
N ALA A 196 -5.29 32.02 -10.44
CA ALA A 196 -4.95 33.42 -10.76
C ALA A 196 -4.47 34.22 -9.54
N GLN A 197 -5.00 33.90 -8.35
CA GLN A 197 -4.61 34.55 -7.09
C GLN A 197 -3.44 33.85 -6.39
N GLY A 198 -2.83 32.81 -6.98
CA GLY A 198 -1.73 32.04 -6.41
C GLY A 198 -2.12 31.22 -5.16
N ARG A 199 -3.42 30.96 -4.94
CA ARG A 199 -3.91 30.08 -3.87
C ARG A 199 -3.72 28.61 -4.23
N ILE A 200 -3.79 28.30 -5.53
CA ILE A 200 -3.42 27.02 -6.09
C ILE A 200 -2.24 27.24 -7.03
N THR A 201 -1.12 26.56 -6.78
CA THR A 201 0.06 26.51 -7.66
C THR A 201 0.22 25.10 -8.22
N LEU A 202 0.64 25.01 -9.48
CA LEU A 202 0.83 23.73 -10.13
C LEU A 202 2.24 23.20 -9.90
N MET A 203 2.35 21.89 -9.66
CA MET A 203 3.59 21.13 -9.64
C MET A 203 3.68 20.26 -10.89
N GLY A 204 4.87 20.10 -11.44
CA GLY A 204 5.10 19.30 -12.65
C GLY A 204 6.56 18.86 -12.77
N ALA A 205 7.16 19.09 -13.94
CA ALA A 205 8.49 18.59 -14.31
C ALA A 205 9.60 18.93 -13.32
N GLU A 206 9.55 20.08 -12.65
CA GLU A 206 10.56 20.44 -11.63
C GLU A 206 10.49 19.50 -10.43
N THR A 207 9.27 19.14 -10.00
CA THR A 207 9.08 18.18 -8.89
C THR A 207 9.50 16.77 -9.32
N ASP A 208 9.14 16.36 -10.57
CA ASP A 208 9.58 15.09 -11.15
C ASP A 208 11.12 14.97 -11.11
N GLU A 209 11.85 16.02 -11.51
CA GLU A 209 13.32 16.03 -11.53
C GLU A 209 13.92 15.88 -10.13
N LYS A 210 13.40 16.62 -9.15
CA LYS A 210 13.85 16.52 -7.76
C LYS A 210 13.57 15.14 -7.17
N PHE A 211 12.39 14.58 -7.45
CA PHE A 211 12.02 13.24 -7.01
C PHE A 211 12.94 12.18 -7.63
N LEU A 212 13.12 12.21 -8.95
CA LEU A 212 13.99 11.27 -9.66
C LEU A 212 15.46 11.38 -9.22
N ALA A 213 15.95 12.57 -8.89
CA ALA A 213 17.29 12.74 -8.33
C ALA A 213 17.44 11.93 -7.02
N ASN A 214 16.46 12.03 -6.11
CA ASN A 214 16.45 11.24 -4.87
C ASN A 214 16.31 9.72 -5.12
N VAL A 215 15.50 9.32 -6.09
CA VAL A 215 15.40 7.91 -6.54
C VAL A 215 16.77 7.40 -6.97
N MET A 216 17.50 8.16 -7.79
CA MET A 216 18.82 7.76 -8.31
C MET A 216 19.91 7.70 -7.22
N GLU A 217 19.76 8.42 -6.11
CA GLU A 217 20.67 8.30 -4.95
C GLU A 217 20.58 6.93 -4.26
N GLN A 218 19.47 6.19 -4.47
CA GLN A 218 19.31 4.85 -3.89
C GLN A 218 20.10 3.79 -4.63
N VAL A 219 20.50 4.02 -5.89
CA VAL A 219 21.28 3.11 -6.72
C VAL A 219 22.57 2.71 -6.00
N ASN A 220 22.80 1.41 -5.88
CA ASN A 220 23.98 0.88 -5.17
C ASN A 220 25.15 0.59 -6.12
N ASP A 221 24.89 -0.05 -7.25
CA ASP A 221 25.92 -0.54 -8.18
C ASP A 221 25.52 -0.29 -9.64
N LYS A 222 25.54 0.98 -10.05
CA LYS A 222 25.22 1.38 -11.43
C LYS A 222 26.12 0.70 -12.46
N ALA A 223 27.36 0.42 -12.10
CA ALA A 223 28.36 -0.17 -13.02
C ALA A 223 27.91 -1.54 -13.55
N VAL A 224 27.25 -2.35 -12.73
CA VAL A 224 26.74 -3.66 -13.19
C VAL A 224 25.61 -3.52 -14.21
N VAL A 225 24.75 -2.50 -14.06
CA VAL A 225 23.71 -2.23 -15.04
C VAL A 225 24.31 -1.76 -16.35
N GLU A 226 25.30 -0.87 -16.31
CA GLU A 226 26.01 -0.40 -17.50
C GLU A 226 26.74 -1.54 -18.21
N GLN A 227 27.34 -2.48 -17.46
CA GLN A 227 27.98 -3.69 -18.02
C GLN A 227 26.96 -4.58 -18.75
N MET A 228 25.75 -4.69 -18.23
CA MET A 228 24.69 -5.55 -18.80
C MET A 228 23.79 -4.85 -19.81
N ALA A 229 23.96 -3.54 -20.00
CA ALA A 229 23.02 -2.69 -20.75
C ALA A 229 22.76 -3.13 -22.20
N ASP A 230 23.72 -3.77 -22.86
CA ASP A 230 23.59 -4.22 -24.24
C ASP A 230 22.93 -5.61 -24.39
N THR A 231 22.86 -6.39 -23.31
CA THR A 231 22.39 -7.79 -23.34
C THR A 231 21.19 -8.06 -22.47
N PHE A 232 20.99 -7.28 -21.39
CA PHE A 232 19.89 -7.45 -20.48
C PHE A 232 18.64 -6.72 -20.98
N THR A 233 17.59 -7.49 -21.25
CA THR A 233 16.28 -7.00 -21.70
C THR A 233 15.23 -7.24 -20.63
N MET A 234 14.35 -6.27 -20.41
CA MET A 234 13.23 -6.38 -19.49
C MET A 234 11.94 -5.81 -20.08
N VAL A 235 10.82 -6.24 -19.54
CA VAL A 235 9.49 -5.70 -19.88
C VAL A 235 8.93 -4.94 -18.70
N TYR A 236 8.26 -3.82 -18.96
CA TYR A 236 7.58 -3.01 -17.95
C TYR A 236 6.13 -2.74 -18.31
N THR A 237 5.25 -2.83 -17.32
CA THR A 237 3.85 -2.40 -17.41
C THR A 237 3.42 -1.56 -16.23
N PRO A 238 2.79 -0.40 -16.43
CA PRO A 238 2.17 0.42 -15.39
C PRO A 238 0.70 0.03 -15.11
N PHE A 239 0.14 -0.98 -15.77
CA PHE A 239 -1.29 -1.29 -15.72
C PHE A 239 -2.19 -0.06 -15.89
N HIS A 240 -1.94 0.77 -16.92
CA HIS A 240 -2.60 2.06 -17.19
C HIS A 240 -2.36 3.17 -16.15
N GLY A 241 -1.48 2.94 -15.16
CA GLY A 241 -1.30 3.79 -13.99
C GLY A 241 -0.20 4.84 -14.11
N THR A 242 0.04 5.51 -12.98
CA THR A 242 0.91 6.69 -12.84
C THR A 242 2.39 6.40 -13.05
N GLY A 243 2.81 5.12 -12.95
CA GLY A 243 4.19 4.72 -13.18
C GLY A 243 4.68 4.91 -14.63
N TYR A 244 3.77 5.12 -15.58
CA TYR A 244 4.04 5.16 -17.02
C TYR A 244 5.14 6.16 -17.44
N LYS A 245 5.30 7.25 -16.71
CA LYS A 245 6.26 8.32 -17.02
C LYS A 245 7.57 8.17 -16.25
N LEU A 246 7.49 8.07 -14.92
CA LEU A 246 8.67 8.17 -14.07
C LEU A 246 9.47 6.87 -13.98
N ILE A 247 8.82 5.70 -14.05
CA ILE A 247 9.56 4.43 -13.97
C ILE A 247 10.43 4.21 -15.23
N PRO A 248 9.93 4.35 -16.47
CA PRO A 248 10.79 4.25 -17.65
C PRO A 248 11.92 5.29 -17.67
N GLU A 249 11.67 6.51 -17.22
CA GLU A 249 12.72 7.55 -17.12
C GLU A 249 13.77 7.19 -16.05
N ALA A 250 13.37 6.67 -14.89
CA ALA A 250 14.28 6.21 -13.87
C ALA A 250 15.15 5.05 -14.35
N LEU A 251 14.57 4.06 -15.04
CA LEU A 251 15.30 2.93 -15.64
C LEU A 251 16.30 3.38 -16.72
N LYS A 252 15.94 4.38 -17.53
CA LYS A 252 16.85 5.01 -18.47
C LYS A 252 18.02 5.70 -17.77
N ARG A 253 17.76 6.45 -16.69
CA ARG A 253 18.82 7.09 -15.88
C ARG A 253 19.73 6.08 -15.17
N LEU A 254 19.18 4.92 -14.79
CA LEU A 254 19.96 3.80 -14.28
C LEU A 254 20.97 3.27 -15.30
N GLY A 255 20.70 3.43 -16.60
CA GLY A 255 21.54 2.99 -17.69
C GLY A 255 20.97 1.86 -18.53
N MET A 256 19.71 1.47 -18.30
CA MET A 256 19.04 0.45 -19.10
C MET A 256 18.81 0.91 -20.55
N LYS A 257 19.18 0.06 -21.51
CA LYS A 257 18.99 0.30 -22.95
C LYS A 257 17.78 -0.44 -23.53
N HIS A 258 17.45 -1.61 -22.99
CA HIS A 258 16.40 -2.49 -23.52
C HIS A 258 15.27 -2.67 -22.49
N VAL A 259 14.47 -1.61 -22.33
CA VAL A 259 13.22 -1.62 -21.55
C VAL A 259 12.06 -1.61 -22.53
N ILE A 260 11.31 -2.69 -22.59
CA ILE A 260 10.14 -2.83 -23.47
C ILE A 260 8.90 -2.54 -22.62
N CYS A 261 8.28 -1.39 -22.87
CA CYS A 261 7.03 -1.04 -22.23
C CYS A 261 5.85 -1.68 -22.99
N VAL A 262 4.86 -2.21 -22.26
CA VAL A 262 3.63 -2.79 -22.86
C VAL A 262 2.78 -1.67 -23.47
N PRO A 263 2.70 -1.52 -24.80
CA PRO A 263 2.12 -0.32 -25.42
C PRO A 263 0.66 -0.09 -25.02
N GLN A 264 -0.14 -1.15 -24.93
CA GLN A 264 -1.56 -1.08 -24.60
C GLN A 264 -1.77 -0.61 -23.15
N GLN A 265 -0.87 -0.97 -22.24
CA GLN A 265 -0.95 -0.66 -20.81
C GLN A 265 -0.22 0.64 -20.44
N MET A 266 0.56 1.21 -21.37
CA MET A 266 1.13 2.56 -21.23
C MET A 266 0.11 3.66 -21.50
N VAL A 267 -1.05 3.33 -22.07
CA VAL A 267 -2.16 4.26 -22.25
C VAL A 267 -2.87 4.47 -20.92
N ILE A 268 -2.95 5.72 -20.47
CA ILE A 268 -3.69 6.08 -19.25
C ILE A 268 -5.18 5.89 -19.49
N ASP A 269 -5.80 5.02 -18.71
CA ASP A 269 -7.22 4.70 -18.82
C ASP A 269 -7.78 4.21 -17.48
N GLY A 270 -8.72 4.97 -16.92
CA GLY A 270 -9.38 4.65 -15.66
C GLY A 270 -10.32 3.44 -15.71
N ASP A 271 -10.65 2.97 -16.92
CA ASP A 271 -11.45 1.75 -17.12
C ASP A 271 -10.61 0.47 -17.10
N PHE A 272 -9.28 0.56 -17.10
CA PHE A 272 -8.36 -0.58 -17.08
C PHE A 272 -8.69 -1.66 -18.11
N PRO A 273 -8.82 -1.34 -19.42
CA PRO A 273 -9.43 -2.22 -20.41
C PRO A 273 -8.69 -3.55 -20.64
N THR A 274 -7.44 -3.67 -20.22
CA THR A 274 -6.62 -4.88 -20.40
C THR A 274 -6.46 -5.71 -19.11
N VAL A 275 -6.97 -5.23 -17.97
CA VAL A 275 -6.85 -5.93 -16.67
C VAL A 275 -8.15 -5.84 -15.88
N VAL A 276 -8.59 -6.93 -15.31
CA VAL A 276 -9.78 -6.94 -14.44
C VAL A 276 -9.47 -6.28 -13.10
N SER A 277 -8.28 -6.54 -12.55
CA SER A 277 -7.78 -5.91 -11.34
C SER A 277 -6.32 -5.49 -11.58
N PRO A 278 -6.00 -4.19 -11.54
CA PRO A 278 -4.64 -3.69 -11.79
C PRO A 278 -3.73 -3.88 -10.58
N ASN A 279 -3.67 -5.12 -10.06
CA ASN A 279 -2.88 -5.51 -8.91
C ASN A 279 -1.71 -6.39 -9.35
N PRO A 280 -0.44 -6.01 -9.09
CA PRO A 280 0.73 -6.79 -9.45
C PRO A 280 0.85 -8.14 -8.71
N GLU A 281 -0.03 -8.45 -7.77
CA GLU A 281 -0.18 -9.79 -7.19
C GLU A 281 -0.83 -10.78 -8.16
N ASN A 282 -1.62 -10.28 -9.12
CA ASN A 282 -2.43 -11.08 -10.01
C ASN A 282 -1.69 -11.39 -11.32
N PRO A 283 -1.31 -12.66 -11.59
CA PRO A 283 -0.55 -13.02 -12.78
C PRO A 283 -1.31 -12.73 -14.08
N GLU A 284 -2.64 -12.79 -14.08
CA GLU A 284 -3.47 -12.55 -15.26
C GLU A 284 -3.32 -11.14 -15.85
N GLY A 285 -2.96 -10.13 -15.05
CA GLY A 285 -2.71 -8.78 -15.55
C GLY A 285 -1.45 -8.66 -16.43
N PHE A 286 -0.53 -9.61 -16.28
CA PHE A 286 0.76 -9.61 -16.98
C PHE A 286 0.74 -10.29 -18.36
N TYR A 287 -0.37 -10.80 -18.85
CA TYR A 287 -0.40 -11.62 -20.06
C TYR A 287 0.26 -10.95 -21.28
N LEU A 288 0.00 -9.64 -21.52
CA LEU A 288 0.64 -8.87 -22.59
C LEU A 288 2.15 -8.71 -22.37
N ALA A 289 2.56 -8.50 -21.13
CA ALA A 289 3.96 -8.39 -20.77
C ALA A 289 4.71 -9.71 -20.96
N VAL A 290 4.06 -10.85 -20.65
CA VAL A 290 4.61 -12.19 -20.86
C VAL A 290 4.79 -12.49 -22.36
N GLU A 291 3.81 -12.12 -23.20
CA GLU A 291 3.92 -12.24 -24.66
C GLU A 291 5.14 -11.47 -25.20
N LEU A 292 5.29 -10.19 -24.81
CA LEU A 292 6.44 -9.37 -25.19
C LEU A 292 7.77 -9.91 -24.65
N ALA A 293 7.78 -10.42 -23.43
CA ALA A 293 8.98 -11.01 -22.84
C ALA A 293 9.43 -12.26 -23.61
N LYS A 294 8.51 -13.11 -24.03
CA LYS A 294 8.80 -14.28 -24.88
C LYS A 294 9.30 -13.87 -26.26
N GLU A 295 8.66 -12.88 -26.90
CA GLU A 295 9.05 -12.36 -28.22
C GLU A 295 10.46 -11.78 -28.23
N HIS A 296 10.82 -11.03 -27.19
CA HIS A 296 12.10 -10.31 -27.11
C HIS A 296 13.18 -11.02 -26.28
N GLY A 297 12.89 -12.23 -25.77
CA GLY A 297 13.86 -12.99 -24.97
C GLY A 297 14.18 -12.37 -23.61
N ALA A 298 13.25 -11.60 -23.02
CA ALA A 298 13.41 -11.05 -21.70
C ALA A 298 13.09 -12.08 -20.62
N ASP A 299 13.87 -12.12 -19.55
CA ASP A 299 13.69 -13.03 -18.41
C ASP A 299 13.02 -12.37 -17.21
N PHE A 300 12.79 -11.05 -17.28
CA PHE A 300 12.34 -10.22 -16.17
C PHE A 300 11.25 -9.25 -16.59
N ILE A 301 10.16 -9.22 -15.85
CA ILE A 301 9.01 -8.32 -16.05
C ILE A 301 8.74 -7.57 -14.75
N LEU A 302 8.54 -6.25 -14.85
CA LEU A 302 8.07 -5.36 -13.78
C LEU A 302 6.64 -4.92 -14.07
N GLY A 303 5.79 -4.90 -13.03
CA GLY A 303 4.45 -4.32 -13.09
C GLY A 303 4.17 -3.45 -11.87
N SER A 304 3.78 -2.18 -12.07
CA SER A 304 3.36 -1.28 -11.00
C SER A 304 1.85 -1.11 -10.98
N ASP A 305 1.27 -0.94 -9.77
CA ASP A 305 -0.16 -0.65 -9.62
C ASP A 305 -0.52 0.79 -10.03
N PRO A 306 -1.82 1.15 -10.12
CA PRO A 306 -2.24 2.44 -10.68
C PRO A 306 -1.67 3.68 -10.02
N ASP A 307 -1.44 3.69 -8.71
CA ASP A 307 -0.82 4.82 -8.01
C ASP A 307 0.68 4.63 -7.75
N ALA A 308 1.27 3.58 -8.34
CA ALA A 308 2.69 3.26 -8.35
C ALA A 308 3.34 3.30 -6.94
N ASP A 309 2.60 2.83 -5.94
CA ASP A 309 3.13 2.58 -4.60
C ASP A 309 3.56 1.12 -4.43
N ARG A 310 3.11 0.21 -5.31
CA ARG A 310 3.46 -1.22 -5.33
C ARG A 310 4.06 -1.62 -6.67
N VAL A 311 5.00 -2.57 -6.61
CA VAL A 311 5.60 -3.18 -7.79
C VAL A 311 5.75 -4.68 -7.60
N GLY A 312 5.26 -5.45 -8.57
CA GLY A 312 5.44 -6.89 -8.65
C GLY A 312 6.37 -7.28 -9.79
N ILE A 313 6.92 -8.47 -9.70
CA ILE A 313 7.81 -9.03 -10.70
C ILE A 313 7.33 -10.40 -11.18
N MET A 314 7.51 -10.65 -12.48
CA MET A 314 7.48 -12.00 -13.02
C MET A 314 8.85 -12.38 -13.57
N VAL A 315 9.20 -13.62 -13.42
CA VAL A 315 10.50 -14.15 -13.83
C VAL A 315 10.31 -15.42 -14.66
N ARG A 316 11.19 -15.62 -15.62
CA ARG A 316 11.22 -16.83 -16.44
C ARG A 316 11.73 -17.99 -15.64
N THR A 317 11.01 -19.12 -15.69
CA THR A 317 11.42 -20.41 -15.11
C THR A 317 12.29 -21.20 -16.08
N LYS A 318 12.83 -22.33 -15.61
CA LYS A 318 13.61 -23.25 -16.45
C LYS A 318 12.78 -23.96 -17.52
N GLU A 319 11.48 -24.03 -17.32
CA GLU A 319 10.51 -24.62 -18.23
C GLU A 319 10.01 -23.62 -19.30
N ASP A 320 10.65 -22.46 -19.41
CA ASP A 320 10.29 -21.38 -20.33
C ASP A 320 8.89 -20.77 -20.09
N ASP A 321 8.44 -20.82 -18.84
CA ASP A 321 7.22 -20.17 -18.38
C ASP A 321 7.52 -18.99 -17.46
N PHE A 322 6.52 -18.17 -17.15
CA PHE A 322 6.66 -17.02 -16.25
C PHE A 322 5.84 -17.23 -14.98
N VAL A 323 6.47 -16.92 -13.84
CA VAL A 323 5.81 -16.97 -12.53
C VAL A 323 5.92 -15.64 -11.82
N VAL A 324 4.85 -15.25 -11.12
CA VAL A 324 4.88 -14.11 -10.19
C VAL A 324 5.71 -14.51 -8.97
N ILE A 325 6.67 -13.69 -8.62
CA ILE A 325 7.37 -13.80 -7.35
C ILE A 325 6.56 -13.03 -6.30
N SER A 326 6.21 -13.69 -5.19
CA SER A 326 5.40 -13.06 -4.15
C SER A 326 6.10 -11.84 -3.54
N GLY A 327 5.34 -10.93 -2.94
CA GLY A 327 5.91 -9.76 -2.25
C GLY A 327 6.88 -10.16 -1.13
N ASN A 328 6.59 -11.25 -0.41
CA ASN A 328 7.51 -11.83 0.56
C ASN A 328 8.84 -12.26 -0.08
N GLN A 329 8.76 -13.02 -1.17
CA GLN A 329 9.95 -13.52 -1.89
C GLN A 329 10.73 -12.39 -2.54
N THR A 330 10.06 -11.44 -3.17
CA THR A 330 10.68 -10.25 -3.77
C THR A 330 11.40 -9.43 -2.71
N GLY A 331 10.77 -9.21 -1.55
CA GLY A 331 11.37 -8.45 -0.46
C GLY A 331 12.61 -9.12 0.12
N VAL A 332 12.61 -10.45 0.23
CA VAL A 332 13.80 -11.20 0.71
C VAL A 332 14.94 -11.18 -0.31
N LEU A 333 14.61 -11.36 -1.61
CA LEU A 333 15.60 -11.22 -2.69
C LEU A 333 16.26 -9.84 -2.66
N LEU A 334 15.45 -8.80 -2.57
CA LEU A 334 15.93 -7.42 -2.55
C LEU A 334 16.74 -7.12 -1.28
N LEU A 335 16.33 -7.61 -0.12
CA LEU A 335 17.07 -7.44 1.13
C LEU A 335 18.47 -8.09 1.06
N ASP A 336 18.57 -9.36 0.62
CA ASP A 336 19.86 -10.05 0.47
C ASP A 336 20.76 -9.34 -0.55
N TYR A 337 20.18 -8.90 -1.68
CA TYR A 337 20.89 -8.15 -2.70
C TYR A 337 21.43 -6.82 -2.14
N LEU A 338 20.58 -6.00 -1.49
CA LEU A 338 20.97 -4.71 -0.93
C LEU A 338 22.09 -4.83 0.09
N ILE A 339 22.03 -5.84 0.96
CA ILE A 339 23.12 -6.13 1.91
C ILE A 339 24.42 -6.39 1.16
N GLY A 340 24.40 -7.25 0.15
CA GLY A 340 25.56 -7.57 -0.66
C GLY A 340 26.09 -6.37 -1.44
N ALA A 341 25.21 -5.63 -2.12
CA ALA A 341 25.57 -4.46 -2.92
C ALA A 341 26.16 -3.34 -2.07
N LYS A 342 25.51 -2.99 -0.94
CA LYS A 342 26.02 -1.95 -0.03
C LYS A 342 27.40 -2.30 0.56
N ARG A 343 27.65 -3.59 0.84
CA ARG A 343 28.98 -4.03 1.28
C ARG A 343 30.02 -3.91 0.18
N ARG A 344 29.72 -4.37 -1.05
CA ARG A 344 30.64 -4.29 -2.19
C ARG A 344 31.02 -2.85 -2.55
N THR A 345 30.05 -1.94 -2.42
CA THR A 345 30.21 -0.52 -2.80
C THR A 345 30.62 0.39 -1.64
N GLY A 346 30.79 -0.16 -0.43
CA GLY A 346 31.17 0.62 0.76
C GLY A 346 30.05 1.55 1.29
N LYS A 347 28.79 1.29 0.93
CA LYS A 347 27.61 2.09 1.33
C LYS A 347 26.87 1.52 2.53
N MET A 348 27.37 0.44 3.16
CA MET A 348 26.72 -0.15 4.33
C MET A 348 26.91 0.77 5.55
N PRO A 349 25.81 1.19 6.22
CA PRO A 349 25.93 2.00 7.45
C PRO A 349 26.41 1.16 8.64
N ASP A 350 26.88 1.83 9.71
CA ASP A 350 27.44 1.15 10.89
C ASP A 350 26.43 0.29 11.66
N LYS A 351 25.18 0.71 11.72
CA LYS A 351 24.10 -0.01 12.43
C LYS A 351 22.95 -0.28 11.46
N PRO A 352 23.13 -1.20 10.49
CA PRO A 352 22.12 -1.43 9.47
C PRO A 352 20.89 -2.14 10.05
N VAL A 353 19.71 -1.69 9.64
CA VAL A 353 18.42 -2.20 10.10
C VAL A 353 17.55 -2.53 8.89
N ALA A 354 16.81 -3.64 8.98
CA ALA A 354 15.67 -3.96 8.12
C ALA A 354 14.36 -3.86 8.91
N LEU A 355 13.31 -3.37 8.26
CA LEU A 355 11.97 -3.31 8.84
C LEU A 355 11.01 -4.17 8.03
N LYS A 356 10.12 -4.87 8.72
CA LYS A 356 9.02 -5.64 8.13
C LYS A 356 7.76 -5.54 8.99
N THR A 357 6.63 -6.00 8.47
CA THR A 357 5.43 -6.12 9.30
C THR A 357 5.36 -7.48 10.01
N ILE A 358 4.52 -7.58 11.05
CA ILE A 358 4.27 -8.81 11.79
C ILE A 358 3.74 -9.95 10.91
N VAL A 359 3.18 -9.65 9.74
CA VAL A 359 2.61 -10.63 8.78
C VAL A 359 3.53 -10.89 7.58
N THR A 360 4.67 -10.21 7.52
CA THR A 360 5.70 -10.42 6.50
C THR A 360 6.60 -11.59 6.89
N THR A 361 7.12 -12.32 5.91
CA THR A 361 7.89 -13.56 6.09
C THR A 361 9.01 -13.48 7.14
N GLU A 362 9.17 -14.52 7.95
CA GLU A 362 10.28 -14.64 8.89
C GLU A 362 11.64 -14.93 8.19
N MET A 363 11.61 -15.27 6.90
CA MET A 363 12.85 -15.38 6.11
C MET A 363 13.61 -14.05 6.07
N ALA A 364 12.91 -12.91 6.05
CA ALA A 364 13.56 -11.59 6.09
C ALA A 364 14.36 -11.38 7.38
N ARG A 365 13.81 -11.78 8.54
CA ARG A 365 14.52 -11.77 9.82
C ARG A 365 15.77 -12.66 9.76
N LYS A 366 15.60 -13.87 9.23
CA LYS A 366 16.72 -14.81 9.07
C LYS A 366 17.84 -14.25 8.20
N VAL A 367 17.51 -13.62 7.08
CA VAL A 367 18.47 -12.96 6.19
C VAL A 367 19.18 -11.82 6.93
N ALA A 368 18.44 -10.96 7.63
CA ALA A 368 19.01 -9.84 8.36
C ALA A 368 19.98 -10.33 9.46
N GLU A 369 19.56 -11.24 10.33
CA GLU A 369 20.34 -11.75 11.46
C GLU A 369 21.61 -12.46 11.02
N VAL A 370 21.55 -13.34 10.02
CA VAL A 370 22.72 -14.06 9.48
C VAL A 370 23.73 -13.08 8.90
N ASN A 371 23.27 -11.95 8.39
CA ASN A 371 24.12 -10.90 7.84
C ASN A 371 24.46 -9.78 8.84
N GLY A 372 24.15 -9.93 10.13
CA GLY A 372 24.52 -8.97 11.17
C GLY A 372 23.69 -7.69 11.19
N LEU A 373 22.47 -7.70 10.62
CA LEU A 373 21.52 -6.60 10.70
C LEU A 373 20.53 -6.85 11.84
N GLN A 374 20.05 -5.77 12.43
CA GLN A 374 18.84 -5.81 13.25
C GLN A 374 17.60 -5.86 12.34
N CYS A 375 16.56 -6.58 12.77
CA CYS A 375 15.29 -6.65 12.08
C CYS A 375 14.14 -6.41 13.07
N TYR A 376 13.33 -5.38 12.81
CA TYR A 376 12.19 -5.04 13.66
C TYR A 376 10.88 -5.29 12.92
N ASP A 377 9.88 -5.69 13.70
CA ASP A 377 8.51 -5.84 13.24
C ASP A 377 7.70 -4.59 13.59
N THR A 378 6.76 -4.25 12.72
CA THR A 378 5.72 -3.24 12.98
C THR A 378 4.34 -3.83 12.72
N PHE A 379 3.30 -3.11 13.09
CA PHE A 379 1.96 -3.43 12.58
C PHE A 379 1.89 -3.25 11.07
N THR A 380 0.87 -3.86 10.46
CA THR A 380 0.56 -3.72 9.04
C THR A 380 0.15 -2.28 8.73
N GLY A 381 0.72 -1.72 7.69
CA GLY A 381 0.52 -0.35 7.24
C GLY A 381 1.82 0.44 7.24
N PHE A 382 2.14 1.03 6.10
CA PHE A 382 3.45 1.65 5.86
C PHE A 382 3.77 2.82 6.81
N LYS A 383 2.74 3.48 7.35
CA LYS A 383 2.91 4.50 8.38
C LYS A 383 3.67 4.01 9.62
N PHE A 384 3.45 2.75 10.03
CA PHE A 384 4.16 2.17 11.18
C PHE A 384 5.62 1.85 10.87
N LEU A 385 5.90 1.45 9.62
CA LEU A 385 7.28 1.28 9.14
C LEU A 385 7.99 2.64 9.08
N ALA A 386 7.33 3.68 8.59
CA ALA A 386 7.86 5.04 8.54
C ALA A 386 8.13 5.60 9.96
N GLU A 387 7.19 5.44 10.88
CA GLU A 387 7.32 5.85 12.28
C GLU A 387 8.50 5.13 12.97
N LYS A 388 8.61 3.80 12.80
CA LYS A 388 9.72 3.03 13.36
C LYS A 388 11.06 3.42 12.77
N LYS A 389 11.11 3.73 11.48
CA LYS A 389 12.30 4.27 10.83
C LYS A 389 12.74 5.58 11.49
N ASP A 390 11.82 6.52 11.64
CA ASP A 390 12.13 7.83 12.24
C ASP A 390 12.57 7.70 13.71
N GLU A 391 11.94 6.82 14.49
CA GLU A 391 12.33 6.49 15.86
C GLU A 391 13.78 5.99 15.95
N LEU A 392 14.14 5.00 15.13
CA LEU A 392 15.46 4.38 15.15
C LEU A 392 16.55 5.34 14.67
N GLU A 393 16.29 6.11 13.62
CA GLU A 393 17.27 7.03 13.04
C GLU A 393 17.46 8.29 13.90
N SER A 394 16.40 8.87 14.44
CA SER A 394 16.48 10.04 15.33
C SER A 394 17.15 9.73 16.68
N SER A 395 16.95 8.52 17.21
CA SER A 395 17.60 8.08 18.44
C SER A 395 19.05 7.60 18.23
N GLY A 396 19.50 7.44 16.98
CA GLY A 396 20.81 6.86 16.64
C GLY A 396 20.91 5.36 16.94
N ALA A 397 19.76 4.67 17.13
CA ALA A 397 19.71 3.23 17.37
C ALA A 397 20.07 2.41 16.14
N GLY A 398 19.81 2.94 14.93
CA GLY A 398 20.17 2.27 13.68
C GLY A 398 19.84 3.10 12.45
N LYS A 399 20.36 2.69 11.30
CA LYS A 399 20.03 3.24 9.97
C LYS A 399 19.26 2.20 9.18
N VAL A 400 18.04 2.53 8.81
CA VAL A 400 17.18 1.62 8.05
C VAL A 400 17.61 1.61 6.59
N ILE A 401 18.01 0.44 6.11
CA ILE A 401 18.44 0.25 4.71
C ILE A 401 17.29 -0.23 3.82
N PHE A 402 16.27 -0.85 4.41
CA PHE A 402 15.14 -1.40 3.69
C PHE A 402 13.93 -1.61 4.60
N SER A 403 12.75 -1.25 4.11
CA SER A 403 11.46 -1.52 4.75
C SER A 403 10.48 -2.07 3.73
N TYR A 404 9.71 -3.11 4.07
CA TYR A 404 8.74 -3.66 3.14
C TYR A 404 7.55 -4.37 3.79
N GLU A 405 6.49 -4.49 3.02
CA GLU A 405 5.30 -5.30 3.31
C GLU A 405 5.17 -6.44 2.30
N GLU A 406 4.57 -7.55 2.73
CA GLU A 406 4.29 -8.72 1.89
C GLU A 406 3.39 -8.41 0.69
N SER A 407 2.66 -7.31 0.76
CA SER A 407 1.75 -6.83 -0.28
C SER A 407 2.42 -5.97 -1.35
N TYR A 408 3.68 -6.28 -1.70
CA TYR A 408 4.44 -5.66 -2.79
C TYR A 408 4.80 -4.18 -2.60
N GLY A 409 4.80 -3.72 -1.36
CA GLY A 409 5.21 -2.37 -0.99
C GLY A 409 6.62 -2.33 -0.42
N TYR A 410 7.48 -1.47 -0.95
CA TYR A 410 8.89 -1.33 -0.57
C TYR A 410 9.23 0.13 -0.37
N MET A 411 10.12 0.43 0.58
CA MET A 411 10.64 1.77 0.83
C MET A 411 12.16 1.72 0.97
N LEU A 412 12.79 2.56 0.17
CA LEU A 412 14.24 2.78 0.13
C LEU A 412 14.51 4.28 0.39
N GLY A 413 15.65 4.56 0.98
CA GLY A 413 16.06 5.95 1.23
C GLY A 413 15.27 6.67 2.32
N ASP A 414 15.33 8.00 2.26
CA ASP A 414 14.84 8.89 3.32
C ASP A 414 13.95 10.05 2.82
N TYR A 415 13.72 10.10 1.53
CA TYR A 415 12.98 11.18 0.87
C TYR A 415 11.45 11.00 0.85
N VAL A 416 10.98 9.78 1.11
CA VAL A 416 9.55 9.40 1.22
C VAL A 416 9.23 8.73 2.55
N ARG A 417 7.96 8.67 2.90
CA ARG A 417 7.44 7.97 4.09
C ARG A 417 6.25 7.05 3.75
N ASP A 418 6.20 6.60 2.51
CA ASP A 418 5.27 5.58 2.03
C ASP A 418 6.00 4.65 1.05
N LYS A 419 5.33 3.62 0.58
CA LYS A 419 5.81 2.69 -0.44
C LYS A 419 6.17 3.45 -1.72
N ASP A 420 7.26 3.06 -2.34
CA ASP A 420 7.74 3.69 -3.56
C ASP A 420 8.08 2.64 -4.63
N ALA A 421 7.16 2.48 -5.59
CA ALA A 421 7.40 1.59 -6.72
C ALA A 421 8.47 2.12 -7.69
N VAL A 422 8.77 3.43 -7.70
CA VAL A 422 9.75 4.00 -8.62
C VAL A 422 11.17 3.59 -8.18
N SER A 423 11.56 3.85 -6.93
CA SER A 423 12.86 3.40 -6.41
C SER A 423 12.96 1.89 -6.32
N ALA A 424 11.87 1.21 -5.95
CA ALA A 424 11.86 -0.25 -5.93
C ALA A 424 12.07 -0.84 -7.33
N SER A 425 11.48 -0.26 -8.38
CA SER A 425 11.70 -0.69 -9.78
C SER A 425 13.16 -0.53 -10.19
N VAL A 426 13.81 0.55 -9.78
CA VAL A 426 15.24 0.79 -10.04
C VAL A 426 16.09 -0.27 -9.35
N GLU A 427 15.89 -0.52 -8.08
CA GLU A 427 16.66 -1.49 -7.30
C GLU A 427 16.40 -2.95 -7.72
N LEU A 428 15.16 -3.29 -8.06
CA LEU A 428 14.81 -4.61 -8.60
C LEU A 428 15.48 -4.85 -9.96
N THR A 429 15.59 -3.82 -10.78
CA THR A 429 16.28 -3.90 -12.08
C THR A 429 17.80 -4.02 -11.90
N GLU A 430 18.39 -3.25 -10.99
CA GLU A 430 19.81 -3.37 -10.62
C GLU A 430 20.12 -4.79 -10.12
N MET A 431 19.29 -5.31 -9.21
CA MET A 431 19.40 -6.68 -8.71
C MET A 431 19.31 -7.71 -9.84
N ALA A 432 18.32 -7.57 -10.74
CA ALA A 432 18.15 -8.50 -11.85
C ALA A 432 19.35 -8.48 -12.82
N ALA A 433 19.88 -7.30 -13.13
CA ALA A 433 21.08 -7.14 -13.93
C ALA A 433 22.33 -7.74 -13.24
N TRP A 434 22.46 -7.59 -11.92
CA TRP A 434 23.55 -8.18 -11.16
C TRP A 434 23.51 -9.72 -11.21
N TYR A 435 22.35 -10.34 -10.97
CA TYR A 435 22.21 -11.78 -11.10
C TYR A 435 22.44 -12.27 -12.53
N ALA A 436 21.93 -11.54 -13.53
CA ALA A 436 22.22 -11.85 -14.93
C ALA A 436 23.71 -11.80 -15.26
N SER A 437 24.49 -10.85 -14.69
CA SER A 437 25.95 -10.80 -14.83
C SER A 437 26.66 -12.03 -14.23
N GLN A 438 26.01 -12.73 -13.32
CA GLN A 438 26.47 -14.00 -12.74
C GLN A 438 25.93 -15.24 -13.48
N GLY A 439 25.23 -15.06 -14.61
CA GLY A 439 24.58 -16.14 -15.34
C GLY A 439 23.35 -16.74 -14.67
N MET A 440 22.69 -16.00 -13.80
CA MET A 440 21.53 -16.41 -13.03
C MET A 440 20.29 -15.57 -13.38
N THR A 441 19.12 -16.20 -13.44
CA THR A 441 17.84 -15.50 -13.39
C THR A 441 17.45 -15.18 -11.93
N LEU A 442 16.45 -14.32 -11.72
CA LEU A 442 15.91 -14.12 -10.37
C LEU A 442 15.21 -15.38 -9.82
N TYR A 443 14.71 -16.26 -10.69
CA TYR A 443 14.22 -17.57 -10.26
C TYR A 443 15.34 -18.42 -9.66
N ASP A 444 16.50 -18.49 -10.32
CA ASP A 444 17.68 -19.19 -9.80
C ASP A 444 18.17 -18.58 -8.48
N ALA A 445 18.16 -17.24 -8.41
CA ALA A 445 18.54 -16.51 -7.20
C ALA A 445 17.64 -16.87 -6.01
N LEU A 446 16.32 -16.92 -6.23
CA LEU A 446 15.36 -17.33 -5.19
C LEU A 446 15.62 -18.76 -4.70
N GLN A 447 15.89 -19.70 -5.63
CA GLN A 447 16.23 -21.08 -5.27
C GLN A 447 17.54 -21.14 -4.47
N ALA A 448 18.52 -20.29 -4.81
CA ALA A 448 19.78 -20.20 -4.05
C ALA A 448 19.55 -19.63 -2.63
N LEU A 449 18.64 -18.67 -2.47
CA LEU A 449 18.27 -18.15 -1.14
C LEU A 449 17.60 -19.22 -0.27
N PHE A 450 16.69 -20.01 -0.82
CA PHE A 450 16.07 -21.11 -0.08
C PHE A 450 17.11 -22.14 0.39
N LYS A 451 18.11 -22.48 -0.43
CA LYS A 451 19.21 -23.33 -0.03
C LYS A 451 20.09 -22.72 1.07
N LYS A 452 20.27 -21.40 1.04
CA LYS A 452 21.13 -20.66 1.99
C LYS A 452 20.45 -20.44 3.34
N TYR A 453 19.17 -20.11 3.36
CA TYR A 453 18.45 -19.65 4.57
C TYR A 453 17.35 -20.59 5.06
N GLY A 454 16.99 -21.60 4.30
CA GLY A 454 15.87 -22.53 4.53
C GLY A 454 14.66 -22.19 3.67
N TYR A 455 13.72 -23.10 3.59
CA TYR A 455 12.47 -22.93 2.85
C TYR A 455 11.44 -22.21 3.72
N TYR A 456 10.81 -21.19 3.14
CA TYR A 456 9.71 -20.43 3.74
C TYR A 456 8.55 -20.40 2.77
N GLY A 457 7.33 -20.53 3.29
CA GLY A 457 6.10 -20.48 2.53
C GLY A 457 5.04 -19.72 3.31
N GLU A 458 4.35 -18.83 2.61
CA GLU A 458 3.34 -17.97 3.20
C GLU A 458 2.01 -18.13 2.45
N ARG A 459 0.92 -18.01 3.20
CA ARG A 459 -0.42 -17.93 2.63
C ARG A 459 -1.32 -17.04 3.48
N THR A 460 -2.05 -16.16 2.80
CA THR A 460 -3.09 -15.35 3.43
C THR A 460 -4.45 -15.92 3.08
N MET A 461 -5.23 -16.26 4.11
CA MET A 461 -6.61 -16.70 3.99
C MET A 461 -7.54 -15.52 4.30
N ASN A 462 -8.53 -15.27 3.44
CA ASN A 462 -9.55 -14.24 3.65
C ASN A 462 -10.87 -14.93 4.03
N LEU A 463 -11.23 -14.86 5.29
CA LEU A 463 -12.48 -15.40 5.82
C LEU A 463 -13.55 -14.30 5.73
N VAL A 464 -14.31 -14.30 4.65
CA VAL A 464 -15.42 -13.36 4.46
C VAL A 464 -16.60 -13.84 5.29
N MET A 465 -17.19 -12.96 6.09
CA MET A 465 -18.35 -13.21 6.93
C MET A 465 -19.56 -12.44 6.35
N PRO A 466 -20.30 -13.04 5.40
CA PRO A 466 -21.36 -12.34 4.70
C PRO A 466 -22.58 -12.09 5.61
N GLY A 467 -23.35 -11.07 5.26
CA GLY A 467 -24.61 -10.74 5.93
C GLY A 467 -24.49 -9.56 6.90
N LEU A 468 -25.64 -9.08 7.34
CA LEU A 468 -25.76 -7.93 8.26
C LEU A 468 -25.10 -8.16 9.63
N ASP A 469 -24.94 -9.42 10.03
CA ASP A 469 -24.29 -9.85 11.27
C ASP A 469 -22.78 -10.18 11.11
N GLY A 470 -22.23 -9.96 9.92
CA GLY A 470 -20.83 -10.30 9.62
C GLY A 470 -19.80 -9.62 10.56
N LEU A 471 -20.00 -8.35 10.89
CA LEU A 471 -19.17 -7.64 11.85
C LEU A 471 -19.25 -8.24 13.26
N LYS A 472 -20.44 -8.69 13.67
CA LYS A 472 -20.63 -9.36 14.96
C LYS A 472 -19.94 -10.71 14.97
N LYS A 473 -20.13 -11.54 13.94
CA LYS A 473 -19.44 -12.83 13.80
C LYS A 473 -17.92 -12.68 13.88
N MET A 474 -17.37 -11.67 13.21
CA MET A 474 -15.94 -11.35 13.28
C MET A 474 -15.50 -10.99 14.71
N ALA A 475 -16.28 -10.18 15.44
CA ALA A 475 -16.00 -9.81 16.81
C ALA A 475 -16.08 -11.03 17.76
N ASP A 476 -17.11 -11.86 17.59
CA ASP A 476 -17.35 -13.08 18.37
C ASP A 476 -16.22 -14.11 18.15
N LEU A 477 -15.75 -14.28 16.91
CA LEU A 477 -14.59 -15.14 16.61
C LEU A 477 -13.34 -14.66 17.35
N MET A 478 -13.03 -13.36 17.29
CA MET A 478 -11.84 -12.80 17.95
C MET A 478 -11.94 -12.89 19.48
N ALA A 479 -13.15 -12.72 20.05
CA ALA A 479 -13.40 -12.90 21.47
C ALA A 479 -13.22 -14.37 21.88
N GLY A 480 -13.81 -15.30 21.15
CA GLY A 480 -13.68 -16.74 21.42
C GLY A 480 -12.24 -17.23 21.40
N LEU A 481 -11.43 -16.80 20.41
CA LEU A 481 -10.01 -17.13 20.33
C LEU A 481 -9.19 -16.57 21.51
N ARG A 482 -9.65 -15.48 22.17
CA ARG A 482 -9.02 -14.91 23.38
C ARG A 482 -9.46 -15.60 24.65
N GLU A 483 -10.76 -15.89 24.78
CA GLU A 483 -11.33 -16.49 25.98
C GLU A 483 -10.97 -17.98 26.10
N GLN A 484 -10.88 -18.66 24.97
CA GLN A 484 -10.53 -20.08 24.88
C GLN A 484 -9.38 -20.30 23.90
N PRO A 485 -8.17 -19.86 24.25
CA PRO A 485 -7.02 -19.97 23.38
C PRO A 485 -6.70 -21.44 23.07
N PRO A 486 -6.50 -21.80 21.79
CA PRO A 486 -6.21 -23.19 21.42
C PRO A 486 -4.84 -23.60 21.97
N ALA A 487 -4.78 -24.75 22.67
CA ALA A 487 -3.52 -25.38 23.07
C ALA A 487 -2.86 -26.14 21.92
N GLU A 488 -3.68 -26.50 20.92
CA GLU A 488 -3.28 -27.25 19.71
C GLU A 488 -4.06 -26.73 18.51
N ILE A 489 -3.40 -26.61 17.37
CA ILE A 489 -4.00 -26.24 16.06
C ILE A 489 -3.57 -27.29 15.03
N ALA A 490 -4.54 -27.89 14.34
CA ALA A 490 -4.32 -28.90 13.30
C ALA A 490 -3.36 -30.03 13.71
N GLY A 491 -3.47 -30.51 14.95
CA GLY A 491 -2.64 -31.58 15.48
C GLY A 491 -1.22 -31.16 15.90
N VAL A 492 -0.96 -29.87 16.00
CA VAL A 492 0.34 -29.34 16.44
C VAL A 492 0.15 -28.45 17.65
N ALA A 493 0.98 -28.64 18.66
CA ALA A 493 0.93 -27.84 19.88
C ALA A 493 1.26 -26.35 19.60
N VAL A 494 0.48 -25.46 20.21
CA VAL A 494 0.80 -24.05 20.29
C VAL A 494 1.86 -23.86 21.37
N LYS A 495 3.02 -23.33 21.03
CA LYS A 495 4.08 -23.00 21.99
C LYS A 495 3.78 -21.72 22.74
N GLN A 496 3.39 -20.69 21.99
CA GLN A 496 3.25 -19.34 22.52
C GLN A 496 2.06 -18.66 21.84
N GLN A 497 1.27 -17.98 22.64
CA GLN A 497 0.22 -17.09 22.16
C GLN A 497 0.60 -15.64 22.46
N LYS A 498 0.42 -14.76 21.48
CA LYS A 498 0.63 -13.31 21.59
C LYS A 498 -0.66 -12.58 21.26
N ASP A 499 -1.12 -11.72 22.17
CA ASP A 499 -2.21 -10.79 21.91
C ASP A 499 -1.66 -9.37 21.80
N TYR A 500 -1.67 -8.84 20.57
CA TYR A 500 -1.20 -7.47 20.30
C TYR A 500 -2.16 -6.39 20.81
N LYS A 501 -3.34 -6.76 21.31
CA LYS A 501 -4.27 -5.79 21.88
C LYS A 501 -3.76 -5.21 23.20
N ASP A 502 -3.23 -6.07 24.07
CA ASP A 502 -2.72 -5.70 25.39
C ASP A 502 -1.21 -5.98 25.56
N GLY A 503 -0.57 -6.57 24.56
CA GLY A 503 0.85 -6.93 24.59
C GLY A 503 1.16 -8.23 25.34
N SER A 504 0.17 -9.00 25.76
CA SER A 504 0.38 -10.22 26.52
C SER A 504 1.00 -11.33 25.66
N VAL A 505 1.95 -12.05 26.25
CA VAL A 505 2.57 -13.25 25.69
C VAL A 505 2.41 -14.37 26.71
N VAL A 506 1.85 -15.49 26.29
CA VAL A 506 1.60 -16.67 27.14
C VAL A 506 2.32 -17.88 26.57
N GLU A 507 3.18 -18.49 27.38
CA GLU A 507 3.78 -19.80 27.09
C GLU A 507 2.75 -20.90 27.38
N THR A 508 2.26 -21.58 26.36
CA THR A 508 1.12 -22.51 26.49
C THR A 508 1.43 -23.68 27.44
N ALA A 509 2.65 -24.23 27.41
CA ALA A 509 3.04 -25.39 28.20
C ALA A 509 3.15 -25.09 29.72
N THR A 510 3.52 -23.88 30.10
CA THR A 510 3.80 -23.50 31.49
C THR A 510 2.81 -22.50 32.08
N GLY A 511 2.03 -21.81 31.21
CA GLY A 511 1.21 -20.68 31.60
C GLY A 511 2.00 -19.42 31.96
N ALA A 512 3.32 -19.41 31.78
CA ALA A 512 4.16 -18.25 32.05
C ALA A 512 3.76 -17.08 31.16
N ARG A 513 3.71 -15.88 31.75
CA ARG A 513 3.30 -14.64 31.07
C ARG A 513 4.43 -13.65 31.02
N SER A 514 4.54 -12.97 29.88
CA SER A 514 5.43 -11.82 29.66
C SER A 514 4.73 -10.75 28.85
N GLN A 515 5.40 -9.62 28.63
CA GLN A 515 4.89 -8.49 27.86
C GLN A 515 5.79 -8.22 26.65
N MET A 516 5.20 -7.87 25.52
CA MET A 516 5.89 -7.35 24.35
C MET A 516 5.64 -5.84 24.20
N GLU A 517 6.57 -5.14 23.55
CA GLU A 517 6.47 -3.70 23.35
C GLU A 517 5.38 -3.30 22.35
N LEU A 518 5.19 -4.12 21.31
CA LEU A 518 4.24 -3.83 20.24
C LEU A 518 2.81 -4.16 20.67
N THR A 519 2.01 -3.13 20.97
CA THR A 519 0.64 -3.25 21.52
C THR A 519 -0.35 -2.30 20.86
N GLY A 520 -1.64 -2.49 21.10
CA GLY A 520 -2.71 -1.58 20.65
C GLY A 520 -3.37 -1.96 19.33
N SER A 521 -3.15 -3.18 18.83
CA SER A 521 -3.80 -3.69 17.61
C SER A 521 -4.58 -4.98 17.88
N ASN A 522 -5.78 -5.07 17.30
CA ASN A 522 -6.63 -6.26 17.44
C ASN A 522 -6.10 -7.44 16.60
N VAL A 523 -4.97 -8.02 17.00
CA VAL A 523 -4.30 -9.12 16.30
C VAL A 523 -3.91 -10.20 17.31
N LEU A 524 -4.10 -11.46 16.94
CA LEU A 524 -3.60 -12.63 17.67
C LEU A 524 -2.53 -13.34 16.86
N ARG A 525 -1.48 -13.83 17.51
CA ARG A 525 -0.44 -14.64 16.88
C ARG A 525 -0.18 -15.91 17.70
N TYR A 526 -0.12 -17.04 17.02
CA TYR A 526 0.19 -18.34 17.58
C TYR A 526 1.52 -18.82 17.00
N GLU A 527 2.51 -19.07 17.88
CA GLU A 527 3.77 -19.71 17.49
C GLU A 527 3.64 -21.23 17.69
N MET A 528 3.74 -21.97 16.60
CA MET A 528 3.52 -23.41 16.60
C MET A 528 4.78 -24.19 16.96
N ALA A 529 4.62 -25.42 17.46
CA ALA A 529 5.75 -26.31 17.79
C ALA A 529 6.59 -26.70 16.58
N ASP A 530 6.02 -26.67 15.37
CA ASP A 530 6.70 -26.96 14.11
C ASP A 530 7.38 -25.73 13.45
N GLY A 531 7.44 -24.61 14.17
CA GLY A 531 8.07 -23.37 13.71
C GLY A 531 7.19 -22.47 12.85
N THR A 532 5.94 -22.84 12.59
CA THR A 532 4.98 -22.00 11.86
C THR A 532 4.41 -20.92 12.77
N SER A 533 4.17 -19.72 12.24
CA SER A 533 3.40 -18.66 12.89
C SER A 533 2.05 -18.49 12.19
N LEU A 534 0.99 -18.40 12.99
CA LEU A 534 -0.37 -18.13 12.51
C LEU A 534 -0.82 -16.79 13.09
N ILE A 535 -1.23 -15.84 12.23
CA ILE A 535 -1.66 -14.52 12.67
C ILE A 535 -3.11 -14.30 12.25
N VAL A 536 -3.98 -14.00 13.21
CA VAL A 536 -5.41 -13.75 12.98
C VAL A 536 -5.69 -12.27 13.19
N ARG A 537 -6.20 -11.61 12.14
CA ARG A 537 -6.44 -10.17 12.12
C ARG A 537 -7.78 -9.84 11.49
N PRO A 538 -8.72 -9.21 12.20
CA PRO A 538 -9.96 -8.72 11.61
C PRO A 538 -9.67 -7.51 10.71
N SER A 539 -10.46 -7.36 9.64
CA SER A 539 -10.45 -6.14 8.83
C SER A 539 -11.09 -4.99 9.59
N GLY A 540 -10.55 -3.78 9.44
CA GLY A 540 -11.14 -2.57 10.03
C GLY A 540 -12.29 -1.98 9.22
N THR A 541 -12.47 -2.40 7.96
CA THR A 541 -13.39 -1.76 7.01
C THR A 541 -14.40 -2.73 6.37
N GLU A 542 -14.16 -4.03 6.48
CA GLU A 542 -14.97 -5.05 5.81
C GLU A 542 -15.24 -6.21 6.77
N PRO A 543 -16.38 -6.90 6.67
CA PRO A 543 -16.71 -8.06 7.50
C PRO A 543 -15.89 -9.29 7.07
N LYS A 544 -14.59 -9.24 7.29
CA LYS A 544 -13.66 -10.35 7.00
C LYS A 544 -12.55 -10.44 8.03
N VAL A 545 -12.09 -11.65 8.28
CA VAL A 545 -10.89 -11.94 9.07
C VAL A 545 -9.80 -12.46 8.14
N LYS A 546 -8.60 -11.93 8.26
CA LYS A 546 -7.42 -12.46 7.58
C LYS A 546 -6.68 -13.40 8.51
N VAL A 547 -6.31 -14.56 8.01
CA VAL A 547 -5.40 -15.50 8.69
C VAL A 547 -4.15 -15.61 7.84
N TYR A 548 -3.02 -15.18 8.39
CA TYR A 548 -1.71 -15.30 7.74
C TYR A 548 -1.01 -16.54 8.29
N ILE A 549 -0.52 -17.36 7.39
CA ILE A 549 0.24 -18.56 7.67
C ILE A 549 1.66 -18.29 7.23
N LEU A 550 2.61 -18.28 8.17
CA LEU A 550 4.03 -18.10 7.91
C LEU A 550 4.75 -19.38 8.32
N ALA A 551 4.99 -20.25 7.35
CA ALA A 551 5.60 -21.55 7.57
C ALA A 551 7.08 -21.55 7.18
N ASN A 552 7.85 -22.47 7.76
CA ASN A 552 9.18 -22.83 7.33
C ASN A 552 9.34 -24.35 7.32
N GLY A 553 10.30 -24.86 6.56
CA GLY A 553 10.58 -26.28 6.44
C GLY A 553 12.02 -26.57 6.04
N ALA A 554 12.42 -27.83 6.13
CA ALA A 554 13.72 -28.27 5.63
C ALA A 554 13.77 -28.26 4.10
N ASP A 555 12.62 -28.45 3.47
CA ASP A 555 12.45 -28.41 2.01
C ASP A 555 11.08 -27.81 1.63
N LYS A 556 10.83 -27.71 0.32
CA LYS A 556 9.60 -27.16 -0.23
C LYS A 556 8.37 -28.02 0.12
N GLU A 557 8.50 -29.34 0.10
CA GLU A 557 7.39 -30.27 0.34
C GLU A 557 6.89 -30.16 1.79
N GLU A 558 7.81 -30.15 2.76
CA GLU A 558 7.46 -29.95 4.18
C GLU A 558 6.78 -28.60 4.39
N CYS A 559 7.34 -27.55 3.79
CA CYS A 559 6.81 -26.20 3.91
C CYS A 559 5.40 -26.06 3.34
N ASP A 560 5.19 -26.57 2.11
CA ASP A 560 3.88 -26.56 1.44
C ASP A 560 2.85 -27.40 2.21
N GLY A 561 3.27 -28.55 2.78
CA GLY A 561 2.43 -29.38 3.63
C GLY A 561 1.94 -28.66 4.88
N LYS A 562 2.82 -27.89 5.55
CA LYS A 562 2.45 -27.04 6.69
C LYS A 562 1.46 -25.97 6.27
N VAL A 563 1.73 -25.26 5.17
CA VAL A 563 0.83 -24.21 4.64
C VAL A 563 -0.55 -24.78 4.35
N ALA A 564 -0.64 -25.93 3.66
CA ALA A 564 -1.91 -26.56 3.33
C ALA A 564 -2.70 -26.98 4.59
N LYS A 565 -2.01 -27.59 5.57
CA LYS A 565 -2.61 -28.01 6.84
C LYS A 565 -3.23 -26.86 7.62
N TYR A 566 -2.51 -25.76 7.76
CA TYR A 566 -3.02 -24.58 8.48
C TYR A 566 -4.04 -23.77 7.68
N ALA A 567 -4.00 -23.83 6.35
CA ALA A 567 -5.05 -23.27 5.52
C ALA A 567 -6.40 -23.97 5.73
N ALA A 568 -6.39 -25.31 5.88
CA ALA A 568 -7.59 -26.08 6.20
C ALA A 568 -8.16 -25.71 7.58
N TRP A 569 -7.30 -25.51 8.58
CA TRP A 569 -7.74 -25.01 9.89
C TRP A 569 -8.32 -23.59 9.79
N ALA A 570 -7.68 -22.70 9.06
CA ALA A 570 -8.19 -21.33 8.88
C ALA A 570 -9.60 -21.34 8.26
N GLU A 571 -9.84 -22.17 7.24
CA GLU A 571 -11.17 -22.31 6.64
C GLU A 571 -12.23 -22.78 7.65
N SER A 572 -11.87 -23.67 8.60
CA SER A 572 -12.80 -24.13 9.65
C SER A 572 -13.23 -23.06 10.65
N LEU A 573 -12.59 -21.91 10.66
CA LEU A 573 -12.98 -20.76 11.51
C LEU A 573 -14.20 -20.00 10.97
N LYS A 574 -14.71 -20.36 9.78
CA LYS A 574 -15.94 -19.77 9.21
C LYS A 574 -17.21 -20.37 9.81
N ASP A 575 -17.11 -21.60 10.33
CA ASP A 575 -18.21 -22.37 10.91
C ASP A 575 -18.37 -22.05 12.42
#